data_994d19b92ab8081ce4c229bc3896eebc
#
_entry.id   994d19b92ab8081ce4c229bc3896eebc
#
_cell.length_a   1.000
_cell.length_b   1.000
_cell.length_c   1.000
_cell.angle_alpha   90.00
_cell.angle_beta   90.00
_cell.angle_gamma   90.00
#
_symmetry.space_group_name_H-M   'P 1'
#
loop_
_entity.id
_entity.type
_entity.pdbx_description
1 polymer ?
#
loop_
_entity_poly.entity_id
_entity_poly.type
_entity_poly.pdbx_seq_one_letter_code
_entity_poly.pdbx_strand_id
1 'polypeptide(L)'
;MNSRMRRVALAAVAVGALTAGVTACGGDSLEGKDDAGGSGDGAKKGKVVVGAASFTEAKVMGELYRQILADAGYDASVKTVENREIYEPQLVKGAIDVVPEYAATLAEFLNLKKNGADAKPVASSDADATVAALRKLAEPEGLKVLDAGEAVDQNAFAVSESFAKKHKLTTLSDLGRSGQKVKIAAGDECEERPFCAPGLKKTYGIDVTGIDPKGVGTTQSKQAVKNGTDQLVLTTTTDATLKNFGLVLLEDDKKLQNADNIIPVVNAKDAGDKGISDVLGKLTQTLTTDDLIELNRKVDAERQKEADVAKDYLESKGLIGK
;
A
#
# COMPACT_ATOMS: atom_id res chain seq x y z
N MET A 1 45.56 -41.71 5.98
CA MET A 1 47.07 -41.60 6.07
C MET A 1 47.41 -40.11 6.22
N ASN A 2 48.00 -39.82 7.36
CA ASN A 2 48.84 -38.68 7.72
C ASN A 2 48.29 -37.24 7.61
N SER A 3 47.86 -36.63 8.69
CA SER A 3 48.58 -36.09 9.86
C SER A 3 49.54 -34.94 9.46
N ARG A 4 49.29 -33.75 9.99
CA ARG A 4 50.17 -33.03 10.91
C ARG A 4 49.60 -31.70 11.36
N MET A 5 49.29 -31.71 12.64
CA MET A 5 49.31 -30.59 13.55
C MET A 5 50.62 -29.78 13.47
N ARG A 6 50.58 -28.50 13.74
CA ARG A 6 51.53 -27.80 14.60
C ARG A 6 50.95 -26.57 15.26
N ARG A 7 51.12 -26.58 16.52
CA ARG A 7 50.81 -25.67 17.62
C ARG A 7 51.88 -24.56 17.73
N VAL A 8 51.59 -23.64 18.69
CA VAL A 8 52.50 -22.84 19.54
C VAL A 8 52.73 -21.42 19.01
N ALA A 9 52.66 -20.29 19.77
CA ALA A 9 52.64 -20.05 21.22
C ALA A 9 52.15 -18.63 21.55
N LEU A 10 51.79 -18.49 22.81
CA LEU A 10 51.55 -17.28 23.59
C LEU A 10 52.74 -16.29 23.63
N ALA A 11 52.45 -15.00 23.78
CA ALA A 11 53.19 -14.12 24.68
C ALA A 11 52.29 -13.01 25.22
N ALA A 12 52.04 -13.04 26.49
CA ALA A 12 51.54 -11.95 27.31
C ALA A 12 52.73 -11.18 27.90
N VAL A 13 52.64 -9.87 27.97
CA VAL A 13 53.32 -9.07 28.98
C VAL A 13 52.51 -7.87 29.35
N ALA A 14 52.42 -7.71 30.62
CA ALA A 14 51.64 -6.87 31.48
C ALA A 14 52.34 -5.56 31.87
N VAL A 15 51.55 -4.70 32.53
CA VAL A 15 51.89 -3.79 33.65
C VAL A 15 52.29 -2.36 33.33
N GLY A 16 51.55 -1.46 33.94
CA GLY A 16 51.96 -0.07 34.20
C GLY A 16 50.80 0.77 34.76
N ALA A 17 50.68 0.77 36.07
CA ALA A 17 49.68 1.47 36.87
C ALA A 17 50.16 2.86 37.35
N LEU A 18 49.22 3.60 37.98
CA LEU A 18 49.33 4.77 38.87
C LEU A 18 49.38 6.13 38.16
N THR A 19 48.62 7.13 38.56
CA THR A 19 48.28 7.66 39.87
C THR A 19 47.07 8.57 39.88
N ALA A 20 46.46 8.61 40.99
CA ALA A 20 45.37 9.39 41.50
C ALA A 20 45.60 10.92 41.57
N GLY A 21 44.51 11.67 41.56
CA GLY A 21 44.47 13.07 41.98
C GLY A 21 43.02 13.47 42.28
N VAL A 22 42.69 13.42 43.57
CA VAL A 22 41.47 13.90 44.20
C VAL A 22 41.60 15.36 44.56
N THR A 23 40.55 16.20 44.37
CA THR A 23 40.06 17.28 45.24
C THR A 23 38.84 17.90 44.54
N ALA A 24 37.66 17.80 44.99
CA ALA A 24 36.95 18.35 46.16
C ALA A 24 36.55 19.83 46.03
N CYS A 25 35.21 20.02 46.08
CA CYS A 25 34.40 21.07 46.65
C CYS A 25 34.41 22.51 46.08
N GLY A 26 33.20 22.97 45.94
CA GLY A 26 32.92 24.36 46.18
C GLY A 26 31.86 24.94 45.26
N GLY A 27 30.70 25.18 45.79
CA GLY A 27 29.48 25.73 45.31
C GLY A 27 29.53 27.09 44.64
N ASP A 28 28.46 27.36 44.15
CA ASP A 28 27.63 28.57 44.17
C ASP A 28 27.20 29.07 42.81
N SER A 29 25.94 29.36 42.79
CA SER A 29 25.12 29.98 41.75
C SER A 29 25.73 31.24 41.15
N LEU A 30 25.56 31.47 39.86
CA LEU A 30 25.13 32.76 39.36
C LEU A 30 24.57 32.65 37.96
N GLU A 31 23.43 33.27 37.81
CA GLU A 31 22.69 33.54 36.56
C GLU A 31 23.58 34.18 35.48
N GLY A 32 23.41 33.73 34.27
CA GLY A 32 23.91 34.37 33.07
C GLY A 32 22.99 34.07 31.90
N LYS A 33 22.26 35.10 31.55
CA LYS A 33 21.33 35.16 30.41
C LYS A 33 22.00 34.94 29.06
N ASP A 34 21.19 34.41 28.18
CA ASP A 34 21.09 34.71 26.75
C ASP A 34 22.32 34.45 25.85
N ASP A 35 22.23 33.42 25.07
CA ASP A 35 22.39 33.61 23.61
C ASP A 35 21.59 32.55 22.82
N ALA A 36 20.60 33.08 22.14
CA ALA A 36 19.80 32.33 21.16
C ALA A 36 20.66 32.08 19.91
N GLY A 37 20.97 30.84 19.66
CA GLY A 37 21.65 30.36 18.48
C GLY A 37 21.33 28.88 18.27
N GLY A 38 20.07 28.54 18.37
CA GLY A 38 19.60 27.19 18.09
C GLY A 38 19.45 26.98 16.60
N SER A 39 20.49 26.50 15.92
CA SER A 39 20.27 25.67 14.74
C SER A 39 19.56 24.42 15.24
N GLY A 40 18.24 24.35 15.00
CA GLY A 40 17.43 23.20 15.34
C GLY A 40 17.87 21.97 14.55
N ASP A 41 18.81 21.23 15.12
CA ASP A 41 19.01 19.84 14.77
C ASP A 41 17.78 19.09 15.32
N GLY A 42 16.73 19.02 14.51
CA GLY A 42 15.49 18.33 14.87
C GLY A 42 15.83 16.89 15.23
N ALA A 43 15.65 16.55 16.50
CA ALA A 43 15.86 15.19 16.98
C ALA A 43 15.16 14.22 16.00
N LYS A 44 15.93 13.37 15.32
CA LYS A 44 15.41 12.37 14.38
C LYS A 44 14.37 11.52 15.10
N LYS A 45 13.15 11.59 14.64
CA LYS A 45 12.09 10.66 15.05
C LYS A 45 12.45 9.28 14.52
N GLY A 46 12.00 8.20 15.14
CA GLY A 46 12.38 6.83 14.81
C GLY A 46 12.31 6.44 13.32
N LYS A 47 12.69 5.22 13.02
CA LYS A 47 12.56 4.63 11.69
C LYS A 47 11.11 4.25 11.42
N VAL A 48 10.66 4.42 10.17
CA VAL A 48 9.34 4.00 9.71
C VAL A 48 9.47 3.30 8.35
N VAL A 49 9.03 2.06 8.28
CA VAL A 49 8.97 1.29 7.04
C VAL A 49 7.56 1.35 6.48
N VAL A 50 7.40 1.99 5.33
CA VAL A 50 6.15 2.05 4.58
C VAL A 50 6.06 0.85 3.65
N GLY A 51 5.05 0.01 3.80
CA GLY A 51 4.75 -1.07 2.86
C GLY A 51 3.95 -0.58 1.66
N ALA A 52 4.18 -1.16 0.50
CA ALA A 52 3.40 -0.91 -0.70
C ALA A 52 3.26 -2.18 -1.54
N ALA A 53 2.10 -2.40 -2.15
CA ALA A 53 1.95 -3.42 -3.18
C ALA A 53 2.67 -3.02 -4.47
N SER A 54 2.81 -3.94 -5.42
CA SER A 54 3.65 -3.75 -6.62
C SER A 54 2.98 -2.97 -7.76
N PHE A 55 1.68 -2.65 -7.69
CA PHE A 55 1.00 -1.86 -8.72
C PHE A 55 1.23 -0.35 -8.54
N THR A 56 1.02 0.41 -9.60
CA THR A 56 1.42 1.83 -9.70
C THR A 56 0.87 2.68 -8.56
N GLU A 57 -0.43 2.66 -8.32
CA GLU A 57 -1.06 3.49 -7.29
C GLU A 57 -0.51 3.19 -5.89
N ALA A 58 -0.36 1.91 -5.53
CA ALA A 58 0.20 1.54 -4.24
C ALA A 58 1.64 2.03 -4.05
N LYS A 59 2.47 2.03 -5.11
CA LYS A 59 3.83 2.57 -5.06
C LYS A 59 3.82 4.09 -4.91
N VAL A 60 2.96 4.80 -5.65
CA VAL A 60 2.80 6.26 -5.52
C VAL A 60 2.35 6.60 -4.11
N MET A 61 1.34 5.90 -3.58
CA MET A 61 0.88 6.10 -2.21
C MET A 61 1.97 5.80 -1.18
N GLY A 62 2.75 4.74 -1.39
CA GLY A 62 3.91 4.41 -0.56
C GLY A 62 4.95 5.53 -0.53
N GLU A 63 5.24 6.15 -1.69
CA GLU A 63 6.14 7.29 -1.79
C GLU A 63 5.56 8.56 -1.16
N LEU A 64 4.27 8.82 -1.31
CA LEU A 64 3.59 9.92 -0.61
C LEU A 64 3.72 9.77 0.91
N TYR A 65 3.45 8.58 1.46
CA TYR A 65 3.59 8.31 2.89
C TYR A 65 5.04 8.46 3.35
N ARG A 66 5.98 7.89 2.61
CA ARG A 66 7.42 7.98 2.94
C ARG A 66 7.87 9.44 3.01
N GLN A 67 7.52 10.25 2.00
CA GLN A 67 8.05 11.61 1.90
C GLN A 67 7.41 12.55 2.92
N ILE A 68 6.11 12.45 3.17
CA ILE A 68 5.46 13.27 4.19
C ILE A 68 5.95 12.91 5.61
N LEU A 69 6.25 11.63 5.87
CA LEU A 69 6.85 11.18 7.13
C LEU A 69 8.30 11.63 7.24
N ALA A 70 9.07 11.61 6.15
CA ALA A 70 10.44 12.10 6.13
C ALA A 70 10.51 13.62 6.40
N ASP A 71 9.63 14.42 5.79
CA ASP A 71 9.50 15.85 6.05
C ASP A 71 9.14 16.13 7.52
N ALA A 72 8.33 15.26 8.12
CA ALA A 72 8.00 15.31 9.54
C ALA A 72 9.13 14.85 10.48
N GLY A 73 10.30 14.46 9.96
CA GLY A 73 11.52 14.12 10.71
C GLY A 73 11.71 12.62 11.00
N TYR A 74 10.91 11.71 10.41
CA TYR A 74 11.13 10.27 10.52
C TYR A 74 12.18 9.78 9.51
N ASP A 75 12.93 8.73 9.86
CA ASP A 75 13.78 7.98 8.92
C ASP A 75 12.90 6.98 8.15
N ALA A 76 12.19 7.49 7.14
CA ALA A 76 11.15 6.76 6.42
C ALA A 76 11.69 6.08 5.16
N SER A 77 11.35 4.82 4.95
CA SER A 77 11.71 4.03 3.76
C SER A 77 10.49 3.30 3.19
N VAL A 78 10.51 2.97 1.89
CA VAL A 78 9.47 2.14 1.24
C VAL A 78 9.96 0.72 1.06
N LYS A 79 9.11 -0.24 1.37
CA LYS A 79 9.28 -1.66 1.07
C LYS A 79 8.15 -2.12 0.15
N THR A 80 8.45 -2.29 -1.12
CA THR A 80 7.49 -2.82 -2.09
C THR A 80 7.51 -4.34 -2.07
N VAL A 81 6.33 -4.94 -2.02
CA VAL A 81 6.09 -6.38 -2.14
C VAL A 81 4.96 -6.62 -3.13
N GLU A 82 4.72 -7.86 -3.50
CA GLU A 82 3.80 -8.15 -4.60
C GLU A 82 2.35 -7.79 -4.27
N ASN A 83 1.84 -8.24 -3.13
CA ASN A 83 0.43 -8.10 -2.76
C ASN A 83 0.21 -8.05 -1.23
N ARG A 84 -1.06 -7.92 -0.83
CA ARG A 84 -1.50 -7.85 0.57
C ARG A 84 -1.16 -9.10 1.34
N GLU A 85 -1.30 -10.24 0.75
CA GLU A 85 -1.03 -11.54 1.34
C GLU A 85 0.42 -11.63 1.86
N ILE A 86 1.34 -10.90 1.21
CA ILE A 86 2.76 -10.85 1.59
C ILE A 86 3.06 -9.74 2.60
N TYR A 87 2.46 -8.53 2.47
CA TYR A 87 2.79 -7.45 3.39
C TYR A 87 1.99 -7.47 4.70
N GLU A 88 0.75 -7.96 4.72
CA GLU A 88 -0.06 -7.95 5.93
C GLU A 88 0.58 -8.70 7.09
N PRO A 89 1.12 -9.93 6.90
CA PRO A 89 1.84 -10.60 7.99
C PRO A 89 3.09 -9.85 8.47
N GLN A 90 3.70 -9.03 7.60
CA GLN A 90 4.86 -8.21 7.96
C GLN A 90 4.44 -6.97 8.74
N LEU A 91 3.29 -6.37 8.38
CA LEU A 91 2.68 -5.26 9.11
C LEU A 91 2.27 -5.69 10.53
N VAL A 92 1.62 -6.85 10.65
CA VAL A 92 1.25 -7.42 11.96
C VAL A 92 2.48 -7.66 12.85
N LYS A 93 3.60 -8.10 12.28
CA LYS A 93 4.85 -8.40 13.00
C LYS A 93 5.75 -7.16 13.23
N GLY A 94 5.42 -5.99 12.71
CA GLY A 94 6.25 -4.79 12.82
C GLY A 94 7.50 -4.80 11.93
N ALA A 95 7.56 -5.63 10.89
CA ALA A 95 8.59 -5.55 9.85
C ALA A 95 8.25 -4.52 8.74
N ILE A 96 7.02 -4.08 8.74
CA ILE A 96 6.44 -2.92 8.06
C ILE A 96 5.63 -2.19 9.13
N ASP A 97 5.71 -0.86 9.14
CA ASP A 97 5.10 -0.03 10.18
C ASP A 97 3.77 0.58 9.73
N VAL A 98 3.66 0.93 8.45
CA VAL A 98 2.47 1.55 7.88
C VAL A 98 2.26 1.12 6.44
N VAL A 99 1.00 1.00 6.03
CA VAL A 99 0.61 0.69 4.64
C VAL A 99 -0.57 1.59 4.24
N PRO A 100 -0.53 2.21 3.03
CA PRO A 100 -1.73 2.72 2.40
C PRO A 100 -2.59 1.54 1.97
N GLU A 101 -3.81 1.48 2.47
CA GLU A 101 -4.74 0.39 2.28
C GLU A 101 -6.08 0.88 1.74
N TYR A 102 -6.92 -0.07 1.40
CA TYR A 102 -8.27 0.10 0.86
C TYR A 102 -9.27 -0.51 1.83
N ALA A 103 -10.17 0.30 2.35
CA ALA A 103 -11.00 -0.04 3.51
C ALA A 103 -11.85 -1.29 3.31
N ALA A 104 -12.53 -1.42 2.17
CA ALA A 104 -13.43 -2.54 1.91
C ALA A 104 -12.67 -3.83 1.62
N THR A 105 -11.65 -3.78 0.75
CA THR A 105 -10.90 -4.98 0.39
C THR A 105 -10.05 -5.50 1.56
N LEU A 106 -9.52 -4.62 2.42
CA LEU A 106 -8.83 -5.07 3.63
C LEU A 106 -9.82 -5.66 4.66
N ALA A 107 -11.00 -5.04 4.82
CA ALA A 107 -12.01 -5.58 5.74
C ALA A 107 -12.40 -7.01 5.35
N GLU A 108 -12.65 -7.26 4.07
CA GLU A 108 -12.99 -8.61 3.60
C GLU A 108 -11.81 -9.57 3.71
N PHE A 109 -10.59 -9.12 3.41
CA PHE A 109 -9.39 -9.95 3.58
C PHE A 109 -9.24 -10.44 5.03
N LEU A 110 -9.32 -9.53 6.01
CA LEU A 110 -9.23 -9.88 7.42
C LEU A 110 -10.43 -10.71 7.90
N ASN A 111 -11.63 -10.44 7.35
CA ASN A 111 -12.83 -11.21 7.63
C ASN A 111 -12.67 -12.67 7.19
N LEU A 112 -12.22 -12.91 5.98
CA LEU A 112 -11.97 -14.26 5.47
C LEU A 112 -10.85 -14.98 6.22
N LYS A 113 -9.75 -14.28 6.50
CA LYS A 113 -8.64 -14.81 7.30
C LYS A 113 -9.10 -15.29 8.68
N LYS A 114 -10.01 -14.54 9.31
CA LYS A 114 -10.51 -14.83 10.66
C LYS A 114 -11.65 -15.85 10.69
N ASN A 115 -12.59 -15.74 9.76
CA ASN A 115 -13.88 -16.43 9.81
C ASN A 115 -14.04 -17.51 8.73
N GLY A 116 -13.04 -17.68 7.84
CA GLY A 116 -13.05 -18.67 6.75
C GLY A 116 -13.73 -18.19 5.47
N ALA A 117 -13.59 -18.99 4.42
CA ALA A 117 -14.03 -18.64 3.05
C ALA A 117 -15.56 -18.40 2.92
N ASP A 118 -16.37 -18.97 3.80
CA ASP A 118 -17.82 -18.82 3.80
C ASP A 118 -18.32 -17.65 4.65
N ALA A 119 -17.41 -16.80 5.16
CA ALA A 119 -17.75 -15.64 5.97
C ALA A 119 -18.70 -14.70 5.20
N LYS A 120 -19.69 -14.17 5.91
CA LYS A 120 -20.58 -13.15 5.32
C LYS A 120 -19.79 -11.86 5.11
N PRO A 121 -19.98 -11.18 3.97
CA PRO A 121 -19.33 -9.89 3.74
C PRO A 121 -19.60 -8.89 4.85
N VAL A 122 -18.58 -8.10 5.20
CA VAL A 122 -18.64 -7.05 6.23
C VAL A 122 -18.52 -5.65 5.63
N ALA A 123 -17.94 -5.54 4.44
CA ALA A 123 -17.90 -4.30 3.69
C ALA A 123 -19.25 -4.02 3.02
N SER A 124 -19.56 -2.73 2.90
CA SER A 124 -20.80 -2.25 2.28
C SER A 124 -20.56 -0.96 1.50
N SER A 125 -21.60 -0.41 0.88
CA SER A 125 -21.55 0.91 0.24
C SER A 125 -21.50 2.07 1.26
N ASP A 126 -21.67 1.79 2.54
CA ASP A 126 -21.47 2.75 3.64
C ASP A 126 -20.02 2.68 4.10
N ALA A 127 -19.25 3.73 3.78
CA ALA A 127 -17.83 3.82 4.09
C ALA A 127 -17.58 3.80 5.60
N ASP A 128 -18.38 4.50 6.40
CA ASP A 128 -18.22 4.57 7.86
C ASP A 128 -18.48 3.20 8.50
N ALA A 129 -19.53 2.50 8.06
CA ALA A 129 -19.84 1.15 8.53
C ALA A 129 -18.72 0.16 8.14
N THR A 130 -18.18 0.28 6.94
CA THR A 130 -17.06 -0.54 6.45
C THR A 130 -15.79 -0.28 7.27
N VAL A 131 -15.41 0.97 7.51
CA VAL A 131 -14.26 1.33 8.34
C VAL A 131 -14.44 0.85 9.79
N ALA A 132 -15.65 0.98 10.35
CA ALA A 132 -15.93 0.47 11.68
C ALA A 132 -15.79 -1.07 11.78
N ALA A 133 -16.24 -1.79 10.76
CA ALA A 133 -16.03 -3.25 10.66
C ALA A 133 -14.56 -3.60 10.52
N LEU A 134 -13.83 -2.89 9.66
CA LEU A 134 -12.39 -3.05 9.49
C LEU A 134 -11.63 -2.87 10.81
N ARG A 135 -11.91 -1.81 11.56
CA ARG A 135 -11.27 -1.55 12.86
C ARG A 135 -11.45 -2.72 13.83
N LYS A 136 -12.66 -3.29 13.91
CA LYS A 136 -12.95 -4.46 14.77
C LYS A 136 -12.21 -5.73 14.36
N LEU A 137 -11.87 -5.86 13.08
CA LEU A 137 -11.08 -6.98 12.57
C LEU A 137 -9.58 -6.76 12.75
N ALA A 138 -9.11 -5.52 12.57
CA ALA A 138 -7.71 -5.14 12.60
C ALA A 138 -7.13 -5.06 14.03
N GLU A 139 -7.90 -4.53 14.99
CA GLU A 139 -7.45 -4.32 16.37
C GLU A 139 -6.92 -5.60 17.04
N PRO A 140 -7.58 -6.77 16.96
CA PRO A 140 -7.05 -8.01 17.53
C PRO A 140 -5.75 -8.51 16.88
N GLU A 141 -5.48 -8.09 15.63
CA GLU A 141 -4.23 -8.40 14.92
C GLU A 141 -3.09 -7.41 15.29
N GLY A 142 -3.32 -6.47 16.20
CA GLY A 142 -2.35 -5.45 16.58
C GLY A 142 -2.21 -4.32 15.56
N LEU A 143 -3.20 -4.14 14.71
CA LEU A 143 -3.24 -3.08 13.69
C LEU A 143 -4.16 -1.95 14.15
N LYS A 144 -3.75 -0.71 13.84
CA LYS A 144 -4.57 0.49 14.04
C LYS A 144 -4.95 1.07 12.68
N VAL A 145 -6.25 1.16 12.45
CA VAL A 145 -6.82 1.77 11.24
C VAL A 145 -7.10 3.24 11.53
N LEU A 146 -6.42 4.13 10.81
CA LEU A 146 -6.60 5.57 10.95
C LEU A 146 -7.93 6.02 10.30
N ASP A 147 -8.13 7.32 10.14
CA ASP A 147 -9.33 7.83 9.48
C ASP A 147 -9.18 7.73 7.96
N ALA A 148 -10.26 7.35 7.30
CA ALA A 148 -10.33 7.29 5.84
C ALA A 148 -10.41 8.70 5.24
N GLY A 149 -9.88 8.85 4.03
CA GLY A 149 -10.06 10.04 3.21
C GLY A 149 -11.28 9.94 2.28
N GLU A 150 -11.46 11.00 1.49
CA GLU A 150 -12.49 11.02 0.44
C GLU A 150 -12.01 10.32 -0.84
N ALA A 151 -10.70 10.10 -0.99
CA ALA A 151 -10.16 9.40 -2.14
C ALA A 151 -10.64 7.95 -2.17
N VAL A 152 -11.23 7.57 -3.29
CA VAL A 152 -11.80 6.25 -3.53
C VAL A 152 -11.14 5.65 -4.76
N ASP A 153 -10.69 4.43 -4.64
CA ASP A 153 -10.39 3.56 -5.76
C ASP A 153 -11.03 2.19 -5.53
N GLN A 154 -11.45 1.56 -6.60
CA GLN A 154 -12.00 0.20 -6.51
C GLN A 154 -11.51 -0.65 -7.66
N ASN A 155 -11.47 -1.96 -7.45
CA ASN A 155 -11.22 -2.88 -8.53
C ASN A 155 -12.22 -2.68 -9.66
N ALA A 156 -11.74 -2.79 -10.87
CA ALA A 156 -12.55 -2.70 -12.08
C ALA A 156 -12.09 -3.73 -13.11
N PHE A 157 -12.96 -4.05 -14.04
CA PHE A 157 -12.67 -5.01 -15.09
C PHE A 157 -12.81 -4.36 -16.45
N ALA A 158 -11.79 -4.52 -17.28
CA ALA A 158 -11.79 -3.99 -18.63
C ALA A 158 -11.62 -5.11 -19.68
N VAL A 159 -12.20 -4.86 -20.85
CA VAL A 159 -12.07 -5.68 -22.04
C VAL A 159 -11.54 -4.84 -23.20
N SER A 160 -11.09 -5.47 -24.31
CA SER A 160 -10.76 -4.70 -25.50
C SER A 160 -12.03 -4.07 -26.10
N GLU A 161 -11.91 -2.85 -26.66
CA GLU A 161 -13.01 -2.17 -27.35
C GLU A 161 -13.62 -3.05 -28.47
N SER A 162 -12.77 -3.81 -29.19
CA SER A 162 -13.20 -4.72 -30.24
C SER A 162 -14.04 -5.88 -29.70
N PHE A 163 -13.65 -6.44 -28.54
CA PHE A 163 -14.39 -7.52 -27.87
C PHE A 163 -15.72 -6.98 -27.32
N ALA A 164 -15.69 -5.81 -26.66
CA ALA A 164 -16.90 -5.16 -26.17
C ALA A 164 -17.90 -4.89 -27.32
N LYS A 165 -17.45 -4.32 -28.42
CA LYS A 165 -18.28 -4.02 -29.59
C LYS A 165 -18.83 -5.29 -30.24
N LYS A 166 -18.00 -6.31 -30.44
CA LYS A 166 -18.39 -7.60 -31.05
C LYS A 166 -19.50 -8.29 -30.25
N HIS A 167 -19.40 -8.30 -28.93
CA HIS A 167 -20.31 -8.99 -28.02
C HIS A 167 -21.34 -8.06 -27.37
N LYS A 168 -21.37 -6.76 -27.74
CA LYS A 168 -22.28 -5.74 -27.22
C LYS A 168 -22.24 -5.62 -25.70
N LEU A 169 -21.02 -5.54 -25.14
CA LEU A 169 -20.76 -5.49 -23.71
C LEU A 169 -20.63 -4.03 -23.26
N THR A 170 -21.35 -3.67 -22.22
CA THR A 170 -21.23 -2.40 -21.49
C THR A 170 -21.10 -2.64 -19.98
N THR A 171 -21.67 -3.74 -19.50
CA THR A 171 -21.68 -4.10 -18.07
C THR A 171 -21.11 -5.49 -17.85
N LEU A 172 -20.75 -5.81 -16.59
CA LEU A 172 -20.36 -7.16 -16.20
C LEU A 172 -21.54 -8.16 -16.36
N SER A 173 -22.79 -7.68 -16.17
CA SER A 173 -23.97 -8.50 -16.47
C SER A 173 -24.08 -8.86 -17.96
N ASP A 174 -23.70 -7.95 -18.86
CA ASP A 174 -23.67 -8.27 -20.31
C ASP A 174 -22.65 -9.37 -20.61
N LEU A 175 -21.47 -9.29 -19.99
CA LEU A 175 -20.45 -10.33 -20.16
C LEU A 175 -20.95 -11.69 -19.67
N GLY A 176 -21.56 -11.75 -18.49
CA GLY A 176 -22.15 -12.99 -17.98
C GLY A 176 -23.22 -13.56 -18.91
N ARG A 177 -24.16 -12.73 -19.39
CA ARG A 177 -25.23 -13.16 -20.32
C ARG A 177 -24.68 -13.57 -21.69
N SER A 178 -23.52 -13.05 -22.09
CA SER A 178 -22.94 -13.38 -23.40
C SER A 178 -22.46 -14.83 -23.52
N GLY A 179 -22.29 -15.54 -22.39
CA GLY A 179 -21.78 -16.90 -22.34
C GLY A 179 -20.31 -17.04 -22.83
N GLN A 180 -19.61 -15.91 -22.94
CA GLN A 180 -18.19 -15.93 -23.34
C GLN A 180 -17.34 -16.48 -22.20
N LYS A 181 -16.45 -17.39 -22.57
CA LYS A 181 -15.38 -17.84 -21.67
C LYS A 181 -14.30 -16.80 -21.60
N VAL A 182 -13.86 -16.47 -20.38
CA VAL A 182 -12.83 -15.45 -20.17
C VAL A 182 -11.66 -16.00 -19.36
N LYS A 183 -10.46 -15.66 -19.79
CA LYS A 183 -9.26 -15.74 -18.99
C LYS A 183 -8.93 -14.33 -18.50
N ILE A 184 -8.57 -14.19 -17.23
CA ILE A 184 -8.35 -12.90 -16.60
C ILE A 184 -6.85 -12.65 -16.45
N ALA A 185 -6.35 -11.55 -17.00
CA ALA A 185 -5.04 -11.01 -16.68
C ALA A 185 -5.14 -10.23 -15.35
N ALA A 186 -4.53 -10.76 -14.29
CA ALA A 186 -4.63 -10.22 -12.93
C ALA A 186 -3.42 -10.64 -12.08
N GLY A 187 -3.43 -10.38 -10.77
CA GLY A 187 -2.59 -11.05 -9.80
C GLY A 187 -3.07 -12.49 -9.56
N ASP A 188 -2.20 -13.38 -9.12
CA ASP A 188 -2.52 -14.79 -8.84
C ASP A 188 -3.59 -14.93 -7.75
N GLU A 189 -3.61 -14.02 -6.77
CA GLU A 189 -4.61 -13.97 -5.72
C GLU A 189 -6.05 -13.76 -6.21
N CYS A 190 -6.25 -13.33 -7.47
CA CYS A 190 -7.57 -13.17 -8.08
C CYS A 190 -8.37 -14.48 -8.13
N GLU A 191 -7.68 -15.63 -8.16
CA GLU A 191 -8.33 -16.94 -8.16
C GLU A 191 -9.15 -17.18 -6.88
N GLU A 192 -8.72 -16.64 -5.75
CA GLU A 192 -9.32 -16.87 -4.43
C GLU A 192 -10.09 -15.65 -3.88
N ARG A 193 -9.79 -14.46 -4.36
CA ARG A 193 -10.40 -13.22 -3.83
C ARG A 193 -11.88 -13.11 -4.17
N PRO A 194 -12.76 -12.83 -3.17
CA PRO A 194 -14.22 -12.75 -3.36
C PRO A 194 -14.67 -11.72 -4.40
N PHE A 195 -13.92 -10.62 -4.53
CA PHE A 195 -14.21 -9.55 -5.49
C PHE A 195 -13.54 -9.77 -6.86
N CYS A 196 -12.94 -10.93 -7.09
CA CYS A 196 -12.34 -11.30 -8.37
C CYS A 196 -13.04 -12.53 -8.98
N ALA A 197 -12.33 -13.57 -9.37
CA ALA A 197 -12.91 -14.71 -10.10
C ALA A 197 -14.12 -15.35 -9.39
N PRO A 198 -14.10 -15.63 -8.07
CA PRO A 198 -15.26 -16.16 -7.37
C PRO A 198 -16.48 -15.23 -7.41
N GLY A 199 -16.26 -13.92 -7.22
CA GLY A 199 -17.33 -12.91 -7.27
C GLY A 199 -17.92 -12.75 -8.65
N LEU A 200 -17.10 -12.68 -9.69
CA LEU A 200 -17.53 -12.61 -11.09
C LEU A 200 -18.43 -13.81 -11.44
N LYS A 201 -18.01 -15.01 -11.05
CA LYS A 201 -18.78 -16.24 -11.27
C LYS A 201 -20.12 -16.21 -10.50
N LYS A 202 -20.06 -15.90 -9.20
CA LYS A 202 -21.24 -15.96 -8.31
C LYS A 202 -22.28 -14.87 -8.64
N THR A 203 -21.81 -13.64 -8.89
CA THR A 203 -22.67 -12.45 -9.04
C THR A 203 -23.17 -12.30 -10.47
N TYR A 204 -22.30 -12.55 -11.44
CA TYR A 204 -22.57 -12.27 -12.86
C TYR A 204 -22.72 -13.53 -13.72
N GLY A 205 -22.36 -14.69 -13.19
CA GLY A 205 -22.37 -15.95 -13.96
C GLY A 205 -21.28 -15.98 -15.05
N ILE A 206 -20.20 -15.19 -14.92
CA ILE A 206 -19.12 -15.14 -15.86
C ILE A 206 -18.32 -16.43 -15.79
N ASP A 207 -18.10 -17.08 -16.94
CA ASP A 207 -17.31 -18.32 -17.08
C ASP A 207 -15.82 -17.98 -17.12
N VAL A 208 -15.21 -17.88 -15.91
CA VAL A 208 -13.77 -17.67 -15.76
C VAL A 208 -13.05 -18.99 -15.91
N THR A 209 -12.19 -19.11 -16.93
CA THR A 209 -11.46 -20.33 -17.30
C THR A 209 -10.07 -20.39 -16.67
N GLY A 210 -9.57 -19.30 -16.12
CA GLY A 210 -8.28 -19.23 -15.43
C GLY A 210 -7.79 -17.80 -15.25
N ILE A 211 -6.74 -17.67 -14.45
CA ILE A 211 -6.01 -16.43 -14.22
C ILE A 211 -4.68 -16.49 -14.98
N ASP A 212 -4.31 -15.38 -15.61
CA ASP A 212 -2.97 -15.17 -16.15
C ASP A 212 -2.24 -14.19 -15.21
N PRO A 213 -1.23 -14.64 -14.44
CA PRO A 213 -0.63 -13.85 -13.38
C PRO A 213 0.31 -12.76 -13.93
N LYS A 214 -0.28 -11.68 -14.41
CA LYS A 214 0.41 -10.52 -14.97
C LYS A 214 0.32 -9.25 -14.11
N GLY A 215 -0.30 -9.37 -12.94
CA GLY A 215 -0.52 -8.26 -12.00
C GLY A 215 -1.74 -7.40 -12.34
N VAL A 216 -2.15 -6.60 -11.36
CA VAL A 216 -3.33 -5.72 -11.47
C VAL A 216 -2.98 -4.48 -12.29
N GLY A 217 -3.72 -4.19 -13.35
CA GLY A 217 -3.60 -2.98 -14.16
C GLY A 217 -2.21 -2.75 -14.80
N THR A 218 -1.36 -3.76 -14.86
CA THR A 218 0.00 -3.61 -15.41
C THR A 218 -0.02 -3.43 -16.93
N THR A 219 1.04 -2.88 -17.48
CA THR A 219 1.22 -2.83 -18.94
C THR A 219 1.12 -4.22 -19.57
N GLN A 220 1.64 -5.26 -18.89
CA GLN A 220 1.61 -6.64 -19.41
C GLN A 220 0.20 -7.21 -19.40
N SER A 221 -0.58 -7.00 -18.35
CA SER A 221 -1.97 -7.45 -18.26
C SER A 221 -2.85 -6.75 -19.29
N LYS A 222 -2.73 -5.43 -19.44
CA LYS A 222 -3.44 -4.65 -20.47
C LYS A 222 -3.06 -5.07 -21.90
N GLN A 223 -1.77 -5.33 -22.14
CA GLN A 223 -1.30 -5.78 -23.45
C GLN A 223 -1.83 -7.19 -23.80
N ALA A 224 -1.95 -8.09 -22.84
CA ALA A 224 -2.51 -9.43 -23.05
C ALA A 224 -3.98 -9.35 -23.54
N VAL A 225 -4.78 -8.45 -22.93
CA VAL A 225 -6.17 -8.24 -23.38
C VAL A 225 -6.25 -7.52 -24.72
N LYS A 226 -5.40 -6.52 -24.95
CA LYS A 226 -5.30 -5.86 -26.26
C LYS A 226 -5.01 -6.85 -27.39
N ASN A 227 -4.12 -7.81 -27.15
CA ASN A 227 -3.71 -8.82 -28.12
C ASN A 227 -4.70 -9.99 -28.24
N GLY A 228 -5.71 -10.07 -27.35
CA GLY A 228 -6.69 -11.17 -27.33
C GLY A 228 -6.17 -12.48 -26.69
N THR A 229 -5.00 -12.45 -26.06
CA THR A 229 -4.49 -13.61 -25.29
C THR A 229 -5.40 -13.87 -24.10
N ASP A 230 -5.80 -12.80 -23.41
CA ASP A 230 -6.79 -12.81 -22.35
C ASP A 230 -8.00 -11.98 -22.77
N GLN A 231 -9.16 -12.20 -22.19
CA GLN A 231 -10.38 -11.49 -22.54
C GLN A 231 -10.71 -10.38 -21.57
N LEU A 232 -10.25 -10.51 -20.32
CA LEU A 232 -10.57 -9.59 -19.23
C LEU A 232 -9.29 -9.21 -18.50
N VAL A 233 -9.17 -7.97 -18.09
CA VAL A 233 -8.11 -7.51 -17.17
C VAL A 233 -8.73 -7.00 -15.89
N LEU A 234 -8.14 -7.39 -14.76
CA LEU A 234 -8.37 -6.71 -13.48
C LEU A 234 -7.50 -5.45 -13.43
N THR A 235 -8.14 -4.33 -13.25
CA THR A 235 -7.54 -3.00 -13.11
C THR A 235 -8.27 -2.23 -12.01
N THR A 236 -8.15 -0.91 -11.99
CA THR A 236 -8.82 -0.03 -11.03
C THR A 236 -9.62 1.06 -11.73
N THR A 237 -10.55 1.66 -11.01
CA THR A 237 -11.34 2.79 -11.52
C THR A 237 -10.50 4.03 -11.79
N THR A 238 -9.32 4.12 -11.18
CA THR A 238 -8.35 5.21 -11.34
C THR A 238 -7.34 4.99 -12.48
N ASP A 239 -7.44 3.86 -13.24
CA ASP A 239 -6.52 3.56 -14.35
C ASP A 239 -6.78 4.47 -15.57
N ALA A 240 -6.05 5.57 -15.65
CA ALA A 240 -6.14 6.54 -16.74
C ALA A 240 -5.57 6.05 -18.09
N THR A 241 -4.94 4.87 -18.13
CA THR A 241 -4.20 4.40 -19.32
C THR A 241 -4.98 3.45 -20.22
N LEU A 242 -6.15 2.99 -19.81
CA LEU A 242 -6.94 1.99 -20.55
C LEU A 242 -7.13 2.32 -22.02
N LYS A 243 -7.44 3.60 -22.34
CA LYS A 243 -7.61 4.07 -23.71
C LYS A 243 -6.34 3.89 -24.57
N ASN A 244 -5.14 3.99 -23.98
CA ASN A 244 -3.88 3.81 -24.68
C ASN A 244 -3.70 2.36 -25.17
N PHE A 245 -4.39 1.44 -24.53
CA PHE A 245 -4.41 0.01 -24.89
C PHE A 245 -5.66 -0.37 -25.70
N GLY A 246 -6.57 0.58 -25.99
CA GLY A 246 -7.86 0.27 -26.64
C GLY A 246 -8.74 -0.61 -25.76
N LEU A 247 -8.72 -0.37 -24.46
CA LEU A 247 -9.53 -1.07 -23.47
C LEU A 247 -10.64 -0.16 -22.94
N VAL A 248 -11.76 -0.77 -22.56
CA VAL A 248 -12.90 -0.10 -21.92
C VAL A 248 -13.29 -0.86 -20.65
N LEU A 249 -13.65 -0.12 -19.61
CA LEU A 249 -14.23 -0.68 -18.41
C LEU A 249 -15.63 -1.25 -18.69
N LEU A 250 -15.94 -2.36 -18.08
CA LEU A 250 -17.31 -2.83 -17.94
C LEU A 250 -17.88 -2.32 -16.61
N GLU A 251 -19.08 -1.76 -16.66
CA GLU A 251 -19.78 -1.27 -15.47
C GLU A 251 -20.11 -2.43 -14.53
N ASP A 252 -19.83 -2.24 -13.24
CA ASP A 252 -20.18 -3.17 -12.16
C ASP A 252 -21.63 -2.93 -11.72
N ASP A 253 -22.58 -3.23 -12.59
CA ASP A 253 -24.02 -2.92 -12.48
C ASP A 253 -24.74 -3.63 -11.31
N LYS A 254 -24.13 -4.67 -10.73
CA LYS A 254 -24.62 -5.35 -9.52
C LYS A 254 -23.80 -5.05 -8.26
N LYS A 255 -22.86 -4.09 -8.37
CA LYS A 255 -22.06 -3.63 -7.24
C LYS A 255 -21.33 -4.76 -6.52
N LEU A 256 -20.65 -5.62 -7.28
CA LEU A 256 -19.71 -6.62 -6.73
C LEU A 256 -18.58 -5.93 -5.99
N GLN A 257 -18.05 -4.84 -6.54
CA GLN A 257 -17.04 -4.02 -5.91
C GLN A 257 -17.72 -2.99 -5.00
N ASN A 258 -17.18 -2.80 -3.81
CA ASN A 258 -17.55 -1.68 -2.95
C ASN A 258 -16.65 -0.48 -3.25
N ALA A 259 -17.16 0.73 -3.01
CA ALA A 259 -16.32 1.92 -2.98
C ALA A 259 -15.23 1.73 -1.91
N ASP A 260 -13.97 1.85 -2.32
CA ASP A 260 -12.84 1.47 -1.48
C ASP A 260 -12.02 2.72 -1.14
N ASN A 261 -12.34 3.33 0.01
CA ASN A 261 -11.64 4.51 0.47
C ASN A 261 -10.21 4.16 0.84
N ILE A 262 -9.27 5.01 0.41
CA ILE A 262 -7.88 4.91 0.83
C ILE A 262 -7.75 5.26 2.31
N ILE A 263 -7.05 4.40 3.05
CA ILE A 263 -6.96 4.48 4.48
C ILE A 263 -5.56 4.07 4.97
N PRO A 264 -4.93 4.86 5.88
CA PRO A 264 -3.68 4.41 6.47
C PRO A 264 -3.93 3.33 7.52
N VAL A 265 -3.17 2.24 7.43
CA VAL A 265 -3.16 1.18 8.45
C VAL A 265 -1.75 1.04 8.99
N VAL A 266 -1.62 1.04 10.31
CA VAL A 266 -0.33 1.04 11.00
C VAL A 266 -0.21 -0.13 11.97
N ASN A 267 1.00 -0.61 12.19
CA ASN A 267 1.29 -1.45 13.36
C ASN A 267 1.04 -0.62 14.62
N ALA A 268 0.12 -1.05 15.47
CA ALA A 268 -0.33 -0.26 16.61
C ALA A 268 0.78 0.02 17.62
N LYS A 269 1.74 -0.92 17.77
CA LYS A 269 2.85 -0.82 18.70
C LYS A 269 3.95 0.11 18.19
N ASP A 270 4.33 -0.04 16.93
CA ASP A 270 5.54 0.57 16.37
C ASP A 270 5.25 1.93 15.70
N ALA A 271 4.04 2.12 15.16
CA ALA A 271 3.62 3.31 14.42
C ALA A 271 2.24 3.87 14.85
N GLY A 272 1.71 3.40 15.97
CA GLY A 272 0.38 3.82 16.46
C GLY A 272 0.34 5.17 17.19
N ASP A 273 1.45 5.90 17.24
CA ASP A 273 1.53 7.20 17.93
C ASP A 273 0.76 8.31 17.22
N LYS A 274 0.51 9.40 17.96
CA LYS A 274 -0.24 10.54 17.43
C LYS A 274 0.52 11.30 16.33
N GLY A 275 1.86 11.31 16.37
CA GLY A 275 2.68 12.05 15.41
C GLY A 275 2.53 11.48 14.01
N ILE A 276 2.63 10.16 13.85
CA ILE A 276 2.40 9.47 12.57
C ILE A 276 0.95 9.63 12.12
N SER A 277 -0.01 9.45 13.04
CA SER A 277 -1.44 9.59 12.74
C SER A 277 -1.80 10.99 12.22
N ASP A 278 -1.27 12.05 12.84
CA ASP A 278 -1.52 13.44 12.44
C ASP A 278 -0.90 13.76 11.06
N VAL A 279 0.31 13.25 10.78
CA VAL A 279 1.00 13.46 9.50
C VAL A 279 0.25 12.77 8.37
N LEU A 280 -0.08 11.50 8.53
CA LEU A 280 -0.81 10.74 7.52
C LEU A 280 -2.23 11.27 7.33
N GLY A 281 -2.89 11.70 8.42
CA GLY A 281 -4.22 12.29 8.37
C GLY A 281 -4.30 13.55 7.51
N LYS A 282 -3.26 14.41 7.51
CA LYS A 282 -3.21 15.59 6.63
C LYS A 282 -3.22 15.19 5.15
N LEU A 283 -2.43 14.21 4.77
CA LEU A 283 -2.41 13.70 3.40
C LEU A 283 -3.76 13.08 3.04
N THR A 284 -4.29 12.21 3.91
CA THR A 284 -5.55 11.50 3.68
C THR A 284 -6.73 12.47 3.47
N GLN A 285 -6.78 13.58 4.22
CA GLN A 285 -7.82 14.61 4.08
C GLN A 285 -7.65 15.48 2.83
N THR A 286 -6.44 15.55 2.26
CA THR A 286 -6.14 16.38 1.08
C THR A 286 -6.31 15.63 -0.23
N LEU A 287 -6.05 14.30 -0.21
CA LEU A 287 -6.05 13.46 -1.40
C LEU A 287 -7.47 13.22 -1.91
N THR A 288 -7.68 13.40 -3.20
CA THR A 288 -8.95 13.12 -3.89
C THR A 288 -8.79 11.99 -4.90
N THR A 289 -9.91 11.44 -5.37
CA THR A 289 -9.90 10.44 -6.46
C THR A 289 -9.31 11.02 -7.74
N ASP A 290 -9.60 12.28 -8.08
CA ASP A 290 -9.03 12.94 -9.25
C ASP A 290 -7.50 13.10 -9.12
N ASP A 291 -7.01 13.37 -7.91
CA ASP A 291 -5.56 13.40 -7.65
C ASP A 291 -4.93 12.02 -7.94
N LEU A 292 -5.55 10.93 -7.49
CA LEU A 292 -5.06 9.57 -7.76
C LEU A 292 -5.00 9.26 -9.27
N ILE A 293 -6.06 9.59 -10.02
CA ILE A 293 -6.10 9.42 -11.48
C ILE A 293 -4.93 10.16 -12.13
N GLU A 294 -4.69 11.41 -11.73
CA GLU A 294 -3.61 12.22 -12.30
C GLU A 294 -2.22 11.70 -11.90
N LEU A 295 -2.03 11.29 -10.64
CA LEU A 295 -0.78 10.69 -10.17
C LEU A 295 -0.46 9.40 -10.93
N ASN A 296 -1.44 8.51 -11.07
CA ASN A 296 -1.30 7.26 -11.82
C ASN A 296 -1.00 7.55 -13.30
N ARG A 297 -1.67 8.54 -13.89
CA ARG A 297 -1.44 8.96 -15.27
C ARG A 297 0.00 9.41 -15.51
N LYS A 298 0.57 10.22 -14.61
CA LYS A 298 1.96 10.69 -14.72
C LYS A 298 2.95 9.53 -14.71
N VAL A 299 2.73 8.53 -13.88
CA VAL A 299 3.61 7.35 -13.84
C VAL A 299 3.39 6.46 -15.06
N ASP A 300 2.16 6.03 -15.32
CA ASP A 300 1.87 4.99 -16.31
C ASP A 300 1.91 5.50 -17.75
N ALA A 301 1.42 6.72 -18.01
CA ALA A 301 1.38 7.29 -19.36
C ALA A 301 2.61 8.14 -19.67
N GLU A 302 3.09 8.95 -18.72
CA GLU A 302 4.22 9.86 -18.93
C GLU A 302 5.57 9.27 -18.50
N ARG A 303 5.56 8.08 -17.87
CA ARG A 303 6.78 7.37 -17.44
C ARG A 303 7.61 8.13 -16.40
N GLN A 304 6.96 8.97 -15.62
CA GLN A 304 7.59 9.63 -14.48
C GLN A 304 7.83 8.64 -13.35
N LYS A 305 8.82 8.90 -12.50
CA LYS A 305 9.08 8.04 -11.35
C LYS A 305 8.07 8.33 -10.24
N GLU A 306 7.62 7.29 -9.55
CA GLU A 306 6.66 7.40 -8.45
C GLU A 306 7.12 8.39 -7.38
N ALA A 307 8.43 8.39 -7.06
CA ALA A 307 9.00 9.30 -6.06
C ALA A 307 8.95 10.78 -6.48
N ASP A 308 9.19 11.07 -7.77
CA ASP A 308 9.15 12.44 -8.31
C ASP A 308 7.70 12.94 -8.35
N VAL A 309 6.77 12.10 -8.82
CA VAL A 309 5.33 12.41 -8.86
C VAL A 309 4.77 12.67 -7.47
N ALA A 310 5.16 11.85 -6.48
CA ALA A 310 4.75 12.03 -5.10
C ALA A 310 5.28 13.34 -4.51
N LYS A 311 6.55 13.67 -4.77
CA LYS A 311 7.17 14.90 -4.32
C LYS A 311 6.45 16.13 -4.87
N ASP A 312 6.29 16.20 -6.18
CA ASP A 312 5.64 17.32 -6.85
C ASP A 312 4.21 17.54 -6.33
N TYR A 313 3.48 16.44 -6.09
CA TYR A 313 2.14 16.53 -5.50
C TYR A 313 2.17 17.11 -4.10
N LEU A 314 3.00 16.57 -3.20
CA LEU A 314 3.09 17.03 -1.81
C LEU A 314 3.52 18.50 -1.71
N GLU A 315 4.50 18.92 -2.52
CA GLU A 315 4.92 20.33 -2.62
C GLU A 315 3.81 21.23 -3.15
N SER A 316 3.06 20.79 -4.17
CA SER A 316 1.95 21.54 -4.77
C SER A 316 0.80 21.76 -3.81
N LYS A 317 0.56 20.80 -2.91
CA LYS A 317 -0.48 20.89 -1.87
C LYS A 317 0.04 21.55 -0.57
N GLY A 318 1.33 21.91 -0.50
CA GLY A 318 1.94 22.51 0.70
C GLY A 318 2.01 21.54 1.89
N LEU A 319 2.07 20.23 1.60
CA LEU A 319 2.14 19.19 2.62
C LEU A 319 3.57 18.91 3.07
N ILE A 320 4.56 19.24 2.24
CA ILE A 320 6.00 19.25 2.56
C ILE A 320 6.64 20.57 2.14
N GLY A 321 7.83 20.88 2.69
CA GLY A 321 8.64 22.02 2.27
C GLY A 321 9.16 21.85 0.83
N LYS A 322 9.43 23.00 0.16
CA LYS A 322 10.05 23.02 -1.18
C LYS A 322 11.55 22.85 -1.07
#